data_8bceeaffa65177b86747d32c0df705fe
#
_entry.id   8bceeaffa65177b86747d32c0df705fe
#
_cell.length_a   1.000
_cell.length_b   1.000
_cell.length_c   1.000
_cell.angle_alpha   90.00
_cell.angle_beta   90.00
_cell.angle_gamma   90.00
#
_symmetry.space_group_name_H-M   'P 1'
#
loop_
_entity.id
_entity.type
_entity.pdbx_description
1 polymer ?
#
loop_
_entity_poly.entity_id
_entity_poly.type
_entity_poly.pdbx_seq_one_letter_code
_entity_poly.pdbx_strand_id
1 'polypeptide(L)'
;PCIKRYCPEVEAATRFTILNEDLLLTTEDQRIIKGNAYLCDSSFFDVFPRKILMGEEPHSGLEKANNAYISAKLLKVLGNDILGKQLTWKVFPNFHITVAGVFEDFPENTHLPKIDIAVALPTIGQIMGDGRDNWLGNDRYSGYVRLHPGTDPKTLEPNIKHMLYTNAPMEELERSGSQFYLNLKPVNTIFLSSEYNRIMNIVFLAFAFIMLAVAVLNYILLVVSSVVKRAKSIATYRCYGAE
;
A
#
# COMPACT_ATOMS: atom_id res chain seq x y z
N PRO A 1 -2.02 11.65 15.17
CA PRO A 1 -3.04 12.15 14.23
C PRO A 1 -4.22 12.81 14.94
N CYS A 2 -4.69 13.94 14.39
CA CYS A 2 -5.76 14.76 14.97
C CYS A 2 -7.10 13.99 15.11
N ILE A 3 -7.39 13.06 14.20
CA ILE A 3 -8.64 12.31 14.13
C ILE A 3 -9.03 11.63 15.45
N LYS A 4 -8.07 11.14 16.22
CA LYS A 4 -8.32 10.47 17.51
C LYS A 4 -8.95 11.40 18.57
N ARG A 5 -8.77 12.72 18.46
CA ARG A 5 -9.38 13.69 19.35
C ARG A 5 -10.86 13.92 19.09
N TYR A 6 -11.29 13.75 17.83
CA TYR A 6 -12.66 13.99 17.38
C TYR A 6 -13.49 12.72 17.27
N CYS A 7 -12.82 11.57 17.10
CA CYS A 7 -13.45 10.28 16.92
C CYS A 7 -12.95 9.30 17.98
N PRO A 8 -13.63 9.18 19.14
CA PRO A 8 -13.28 8.23 20.20
C PRO A 8 -13.29 6.77 19.77
N GLU A 9 -14.03 6.47 18.70
CA GLU A 9 -14.12 5.12 18.11
C GLU A 9 -12.84 4.69 17.40
N VAL A 10 -11.89 5.62 17.21
CA VAL A 10 -10.60 5.34 16.59
C VAL A 10 -9.63 4.85 17.66
N GLU A 11 -9.29 3.56 17.60
CA GLU A 11 -8.31 2.93 18.49
C GLU A 11 -6.89 3.43 18.20
N ALA A 12 -6.49 3.41 16.93
CA ALA A 12 -5.19 3.89 16.46
C ALA A 12 -5.32 4.58 15.10
N ALA A 13 -4.47 5.56 14.86
CA ALA A 13 -4.42 6.26 13.59
C ALA A 13 -2.97 6.60 13.24
N THR A 14 -2.62 6.43 11.98
CA THR A 14 -1.29 6.74 11.46
C THR A 14 -1.35 7.38 10.10
N ARG A 15 -0.27 8.04 9.74
CA ARG A 15 0.01 8.49 8.38
C ARG A 15 1.45 8.14 8.01
N PHE A 16 1.65 7.86 6.74
CA PHE A 16 2.98 7.69 6.19
C PHE A 16 3.04 8.25 4.77
N THR A 17 4.23 8.51 4.31
CA THR A 17 4.49 8.97 2.94
C THR A 17 5.81 8.41 2.45
N ILE A 18 5.93 8.32 1.13
CA ILE A 18 7.19 7.91 0.52
C ILE A 18 8.26 8.97 0.78
N LEU A 19 9.44 8.54 1.22
CA LEU A 19 10.64 9.36 1.23
C LEU A 19 11.37 9.21 -0.10
N ASN A 20 11.68 7.97 -0.47
CA ASN A 20 12.27 7.62 -1.75
C ASN A 20 12.12 6.12 -2.02
N GLU A 21 11.77 5.77 -3.26
CA GLU A 21 11.91 4.40 -3.77
C GLU A 21 13.37 4.20 -4.18
N ASP A 22 13.89 3.00 -3.91
CA ASP A 22 15.26 2.67 -4.25
C ASP A 22 16.31 3.61 -3.63
N LEU A 23 16.05 4.07 -2.39
CA LEU A 23 16.96 4.93 -1.65
C LEU A 23 18.33 4.28 -1.52
N LEU A 24 19.36 4.99 -1.97
CA LEU A 24 20.74 4.57 -1.83
C LEU A 24 21.33 5.16 -0.55
N LEU A 25 21.61 4.29 0.41
CA LEU A 25 22.25 4.65 1.66
C LEU A 25 23.68 4.13 1.71
N THR A 26 24.55 4.91 2.30
CA THR A 26 25.94 4.53 2.55
C THR A 26 26.12 4.29 4.04
N THR A 27 26.69 3.15 4.39
CA THR A 27 27.09 2.81 5.76
C THR A 27 28.42 3.50 6.10
N GLU A 28 28.78 3.51 7.40
CA GLU A 28 30.09 4.00 7.87
C GLU A 28 31.26 3.26 7.18
N ASP A 29 31.09 1.96 6.87
CA ASP A 29 32.08 1.13 6.16
C ASP A 29 32.06 1.34 4.62
N GLN A 30 31.45 2.43 4.13
CA GLN A 30 31.34 2.77 2.69
C GLN A 30 30.57 1.75 1.84
N ARG A 31 29.80 0.84 2.46
CA ARG A 31 28.92 -0.06 1.70
C ARG A 31 27.68 0.69 1.27
N ILE A 32 27.24 0.45 0.04
CA ILE A 32 26.02 1.04 -0.50
C ILE A 32 24.90 -0.01 -0.40
N ILE A 33 23.80 0.37 0.21
CA ILE A 33 22.59 -0.41 0.29
C ILE A 33 21.45 0.30 -0.42
N LYS A 34 20.50 -0.47 -0.90
CA LYS A 34 19.30 0.00 -1.59
C LYS A 34 18.06 -0.48 -0.83
N GLY A 35 17.09 0.40 -0.61
CA GLY A 35 15.85 0.07 0.03
C GLY A 35 14.78 1.14 -0.17
N ASN A 36 13.53 0.76 -0.04
CA ASN A 36 12.40 1.69 -0.11
C ASN A 36 12.17 2.31 1.26
N ALA A 37 12.30 3.62 1.34
CA ALA A 37 12.16 4.39 2.58
C ALA A 37 10.86 5.17 2.61
N TYR A 38 10.18 5.07 3.75
CA TYR A 38 8.94 5.78 4.03
C TYR A 38 9.06 6.56 5.33
N LEU A 39 8.56 7.78 5.33
CA LEU A 39 8.37 8.59 6.53
C LEU A 39 7.09 8.12 7.22
N CYS A 40 7.21 7.66 8.46
CA CYS A 40 6.13 7.04 9.21
C CYS A 40 5.89 7.80 10.53
N ASP A 41 4.62 7.96 10.87
CA ASP A 41 4.20 8.49 12.17
C ASP A 41 4.58 7.53 13.32
N SER A 42 4.71 8.01 14.55
CA SER A 42 5.06 7.19 15.72
C SER A 42 4.11 6.01 15.94
N SER A 43 2.83 6.20 15.60
CA SER A 43 1.79 5.15 15.69
C SER A 43 1.71 4.21 14.49
N PHE A 44 2.70 4.21 13.59
CA PHE A 44 2.67 3.37 12.39
C PHE A 44 2.55 1.88 12.72
N PHE A 45 3.36 1.40 13.64
CA PHE A 45 3.32 -0.01 14.06
C PHE A 45 2.15 -0.34 14.99
N ASP A 46 1.47 0.67 15.57
CA ASP A 46 0.21 0.45 16.30
C ASP A 46 -0.92 0.08 15.33
N VAL A 47 -0.95 0.69 14.14
CA VAL A 47 -1.94 0.39 13.08
C VAL A 47 -1.55 -0.84 12.28
N PHE A 48 -0.28 -1.00 11.95
CA PHE A 48 0.29 -2.11 11.19
C PHE A 48 1.28 -2.91 12.05
N PRO A 49 0.79 -3.72 13.00
CA PRO A 49 1.66 -4.39 13.96
C PRO A 49 2.64 -5.35 13.28
N ARG A 50 3.91 -5.20 13.63
CA ARG A 50 5.00 -6.09 13.28
C ARG A 50 5.83 -6.39 14.51
N LYS A 51 6.40 -7.61 14.54
CA LYS A 51 7.31 -7.98 15.60
C LYS A 51 8.58 -7.16 15.48
N ILE A 52 8.96 -6.48 16.55
CA ILE A 52 10.26 -5.83 16.65
C ILE A 52 11.28 -6.88 17.08
N LEU A 53 12.28 -7.07 16.23
CA LEU A 53 13.29 -8.11 16.43
C LEU A 53 14.44 -7.60 17.29
N MET A 54 14.78 -6.31 17.13
CA MET A 54 15.87 -5.66 17.86
C MET A 54 15.56 -4.16 18.01
N GLY A 55 16.10 -3.52 19.03
CA GLY A 55 16.09 -2.07 19.22
C GLY A 55 15.03 -1.54 20.17
N GLU A 56 14.79 -0.24 20.08
CA GLU A 56 13.83 0.50 20.91
C GLU A 56 12.38 0.15 20.57
N GLU A 57 11.46 0.52 21.47
CA GLU A 57 10.03 0.46 21.21
C GLU A 57 9.67 1.47 20.08
N PRO A 58 8.91 1.04 19.02
CA PRO A 58 8.74 1.84 17.82
C PRO A 58 8.04 3.17 18.03
N HIS A 59 7.06 3.23 18.94
CA HIS A 59 6.32 4.46 19.19
C HIS A 59 7.26 5.58 19.64
N SER A 60 8.08 5.32 20.66
CA SER A 60 9.06 6.27 21.16
C SER A 60 10.22 6.52 20.19
N GLY A 61 10.62 5.50 19.45
CA GLY A 61 11.68 5.60 18.46
C GLY A 61 11.32 6.49 17.27
N LEU A 62 10.09 6.35 16.72
CA LEU A 62 9.62 7.13 15.58
C LEU A 62 9.15 8.56 15.96
N GLU A 63 9.12 8.93 17.24
CA GLU A 63 8.96 10.31 17.67
C GLU A 63 10.24 11.14 17.51
N LYS A 64 11.39 10.47 17.53
CA LYS A 64 12.70 11.13 17.43
C LYS A 64 13.07 11.32 15.96
N ALA A 65 13.30 12.57 15.54
CA ALA A 65 13.80 12.85 14.19
C ALA A 65 15.09 12.07 13.91
N ASN A 66 15.27 11.68 12.65
CA ASN A 66 16.39 10.90 12.14
C ASN A 66 16.45 9.44 12.60
N ASN A 67 15.55 8.99 13.45
CA ASN A 67 15.47 7.57 13.75
C ASN A 67 14.81 6.79 12.60
N ALA A 68 15.27 5.58 12.40
CA ALA A 68 14.70 4.68 11.41
C ALA A 68 14.65 3.24 11.91
N TYR A 69 13.65 2.51 11.47
CA TYR A 69 13.50 1.07 11.65
C TYR A 69 13.74 0.40 10.30
N ILE A 70 14.58 -0.62 10.26
CA ILE A 70 14.89 -1.37 9.05
C ILE A 70 14.23 -2.73 9.05
N SER A 71 13.93 -3.25 7.87
CA SER A 71 13.36 -4.58 7.70
C SER A 71 14.38 -5.69 8.03
N ALA A 72 13.89 -6.87 8.44
CA ALA A 72 14.73 -8.04 8.68
C ALA A 72 15.55 -8.43 7.44
N LYS A 73 15.02 -8.18 6.25
CA LYS A 73 15.72 -8.38 4.98
C LYS A 73 16.97 -7.50 4.87
N LEU A 74 16.87 -6.21 5.23
CA LEU A 74 18.04 -5.32 5.23
C LEU A 74 19.04 -5.67 6.32
N LEU A 75 18.59 -6.16 7.48
CA LEU A 75 19.46 -6.64 8.54
C LEU A 75 20.43 -7.73 8.03
N LYS A 76 19.95 -8.67 7.20
CA LYS A 76 20.77 -9.73 6.61
C LYS A 76 21.92 -9.19 5.75
N VAL A 77 21.71 -8.03 5.11
CA VAL A 77 22.72 -7.38 4.26
C VAL A 77 23.68 -6.53 5.11
N LEU A 78 23.17 -5.87 6.14
CA LEU A 78 23.91 -4.91 6.95
C LEU A 78 24.71 -5.59 8.09
N GLY A 79 24.23 -6.74 8.56
CA GLY A 79 24.79 -7.45 9.71
C GLY A 79 24.15 -7.04 11.03
N ASN A 80 24.35 -7.87 12.06
CA ASN A 80 23.64 -7.74 13.35
C ASN A 80 24.09 -6.54 14.20
N ASP A 81 25.24 -5.96 13.91
CA ASP A 81 25.80 -4.80 14.63
C ASP A 81 25.39 -3.47 13.96
N ILE A 82 24.09 -3.32 13.69
CA ILE A 82 23.56 -2.13 12.96
C ILE A 82 22.85 -1.14 13.88
N LEU A 83 22.43 -1.55 15.07
CA LEU A 83 21.73 -0.66 16.00
C LEU A 83 22.61 0.52 16.41
N GLY A 84 22.02 1.72 16.37
CA GLY A 84 22.70 2.97 16.69
C GLY A 84 23.65 3.48 15.59
N LYS A 85 23.90 2.70 14.53
CA LYS A 85 24.72 3.17 13.41
C LYS A 85 23.97 4.12 12.51
N GLN A 86 24.75 5.02 11.90
CA GLN A 86 24.21 6.00 10.96
C GLN A 86 24.28 5.47 9.53
N LEU A 87 23.22 5.74 8.78
CA LEU A 87 23.12 5.54 7.35
C LEU A 87 22.97 6.90 6.68
N THR A 88 23.82 7.20 5.71
CA THR A 88 23.85 8.47 5.00
C THR A 88 23.19 8.34 3.64
N TRP A 89 22.30 9.25 3.29
CA TRP A 89 21.73 9.27 1.93
C TRP A 89 22.79 9.72 0.92
N LYS A 90 23.09 8.86 -0.05
CA LYS A 90 24.17 9.09 -1.02
C LYS A 90 24.00 10.39 -1.82
N VAL A 91 22.75 10.77 -2.14
CA VAL A 91 22.43 11.97 -2.92
C VAL A 91 22.43 13.24 -2.05
N PHE A 92 22.13 13.09 -0.76
CA PHE A 92 22.12 14.18 0.22
C PHE A 92 23.02 13.83 1.40
N PRO A 93 24.35 14.06 1.29
CA PRO A 93 25.32 13.62 2.31
C PRO A 93 25.10 14.21 3.71
N ASN A 94 24.40 15.33 3.81
CA ASN A 94 24.03 15.94 5.10
C ASN A 94 22.81 15.28 5.76
N PHE A 95 22.13 14.36 5.07
CA PHE A 95 20.99 13.65 5.59
C PHE A 95 21.42 12.29 6.14
N HIS A 96 21.32 12.17 7.46
CA HIS A 96 21.67 10.95 8.18
C HIS A 96 20.44 10.40 8.89
N ILE A 97 20.30 9.09 8.88
CA ILE A 97 19.33 8.36 9.69
C ILE A 97 20.07 7.40 10.63
N THR A 98 19.59 7.27 11.85
CA THR A 98 20.12 6.36 12.86
C THR A 98 19.22 5.14 12.95
N VAL A 99 19.78 3.95 12.88
CA VAL A 99 19.01 2.70 13.01
C VAL A 99 18.62 2.49 14.47
N ALA A 100 17.35 2.77 14.79
CA ALA A 100 16.80 2.62 16.14
C ALA A 100 16.26 1.21 16.42
N GLY A 101 15.92 0.46 15.36
CA GLY A 101 15.40 -0.89 15.51
C GLY A 101 15.26 -1.66 14.21
N VAL A 102 14.86 -2.91 14.36
CA VAL A 102 14.62 -3.84 13.26
C VAL A 102 13.23 -4.45 13.42
N PHE A 103 12.44 -4.42 12.36
CA PHE A 103 11.11 -5.02 12.31
C PHE A 103 11.06 -6.23 11.38
N GLU A 104 10.15 -7.14 11.66
CA GLU A 104 9.82 -8.27 10.80
C GLU A 104 9.22 -7.79 9.48
N ASP A 105 9.66 -8.36 8.35
CA ASP A 105 9.22 -7.97 7.02
C ASP A 105 7.69 -7.99 6.88
N PHE A 106 7.13 -7.05 6.14
CA PHE A 106 5.74 -7.12 5.74
C PHE A 106 5.53 -8.27 4.75
N PRO A 107 4.40 -8.99 4.84
CA PRO A 107 4.09 -10.06 3.90
C PRO A 107 3.83 -9.49 2.49
N GLU A 108 4.15 -10.27 1.46
CA GLU A 108 3.95 -9.84 0.06
C GLU A 108 2.47 -9.65 -0.31
N ASN A 109 1.56 -10.35 0.37
CA ASN A 109 0.11 -10.24 0.17
C ASN A 109 -0.53 -9.08 0.95
N THR A 110 0.11 -7.94 1.01
CA THR A 110 -0.40 -6.74 1.66
C THR A 110 -0.73 -5.66 0.64
N HIS A 111 -1.65 -4.74 1.00
CA HIS A 111 -1.93 -3.53 0.23
C HIS A 111 -0.87 -2.43 0.46
N LEU A 112 -0.05 -2.59 1.50
CA LEU A 112 1.02 -1.65 1.79
C LEU A 112 2.10 -1.72 0.70
N PRO A 113 2.74 -0.61 0.37
CA PRO A 113 3.93 -0.62 -0.45
C PRO A 113 5.04 -1.42 0.24
N LYS A 114 6.04 -1.81 -0.51
CA LYS A 114 7.20 -2.46 0.07
C LYS A 114 8.00 -1.47 0.89
N ILE A 115 7.95 -1.61 2.21
CA ILE A 115 8.67 -0.76 3.17
C ILE A 115 9.89 -1.53 3.66
N ASP A 116 11.07 -1.09 3.24
CA ASP A 116 12.34 -1.63 3.71
C ASP A 116 12.89 -0.81 4.89
N ILE A 117 12.56 0.50 4.92
CA ILE A 117 13.02 1.44 5.94
C ILE A 117 11.85 2.34 6.35
N ALA A 118 11.47 2.30 7.62
CA ALA A 118 10.50 3.21 8.22
C ALA A 118 11.27 4.31 8.96
N VAL A 119 11.27 5.52 8.41
CA VAL A 119 11.96 6.69 8.97
C VAL A 119 10.97 7.53 9.77
N ALA A 120 11.39 8.05 10.89
CA ALA A 120 10.56 8.90 11.73
C ALA A 120 10.03 10.13 10.96
N LEU A 121 8.71 10.35 10.97
CA LEU A 121 8.06 11.45 10.25
C LEU A 121 8.62 12.85 10.62
N PRO A 122 9.03 13.15 11.88
CA PRO A 122 9.65 14.43 12.21
C PRO A 122 10.89 14.78 11.38
N THR A 123 11.54 13.78 10.77
CA THR A 123 12.70 13.98 9.90
C THR A 123 12.38 14.80 8.64
N ILE A 124 11.10 14.86 8.23
CA ILE A 124 10.66 15.60 7.03
C ILE A 124 11.00 17.10 7.13
N GLY A 125 11.01 17.67 8.34
CA GLY A 125 11.35 19.07 8.56
C GLY A 125 12.75 19.45 8.08
N GLN A 126 13.68 18.49 8.03
CA GLN A 126 15.04 18.70 7.52
C GLN A 126 15.12 18.71 5.99
N ILE A 127 14.13 18.12 5.31
CA ILE A 127 14.14 17.94 3.85
C ILE A 127 13.26 18.99 3.17
N MET A 128 12.09 19.27 3.73
CA MET A 128 11.01 20.02 3.07
C MET A 128 10.49 21.21 3.91
N GLY A 129 11.11 21.53 5.05
CA GLY A 129 10.56 22.50 5.99
C GLY A 129 9.35 21.97 6.77
N ASP A 130 8.70 22.83 7.55
CA ASP A 130 7.70 22.44 8.55
C ASP A 130 6.25 22.36 7.98
N GLY A 131 6.07 21.70 6.84
CA GLY A 131 4.76 21.50 6.21
C GLY A 131 3.93 20.31 6.77
N ARG A 132 4.32 19.73 7.91
CA ARG A 132 3.67 18.54 8.48
C ARG A 132 2.20 18.70 8.83
N ASP A 133 1.85 19.88 9.31
CA ASP A 133 0.54 20.19 9.87
C ASP A 133 -0.30 21.10 8.95
N ASN A 134 0.13 21.23 7.69
CA ASN A 134 -0.66 21.92 6.69
C ASN A 134 -1.84 21.02 6.23
N TRP A 135 -3.05 21.51 6.45
CA TRP A 135 -4.28 20.83 6.06
C TRP A 135 -4.60 20.94 4.58
N LEU A 136 -3.99 21.86 3.88
CA LEU A 136 -4.20 22.10 2.46
C LEU A 136 -2.88 21.98 1.68
N GLY A 137 -2.98 21.41 0.49
CA GLY A 137 -1.84 21.30 -0.43
C GLY A 137 -0.80 20.24 -0.04
N ASN A 138 -1.15 19.30 0.85
CA ASN A 138 -0.28 18.23 1.29
C ASN A 138 -0.96 16.86 1.18
N ASP A 139 -1.33 16.49 -0.03
CA ASP A 139 -2.05 15.26 -0.41
C ASP A 139 -1.17 14.00 -0.52
N ARG A 140 0.14 14.15 -0.21
CA ARG A 140 1.12 13.06 -0.32
C ARG A 140 1.02 11.98 0.76
N TYR A 141 0.28 12.24 1.86
CA TYR A 141 0.18 11.30 2.96
C TYR A 141 -0.92 10.26 2.75
N SER A 142 -0.56 9.00 2.97
CA SER A 142 -1.54 7.93 3.14
C SER A 142 -1.93 7.82 4.61
N GLY A 143 -3.20 8.09 4.92
CA GLY A 143 -3.75 8.02 6.28
C GLY A 143 -4.51 6.72 6.51
N TYR A 144 -4.28 6.08 7.66
CA TYR A 144 -4.99 4.87 8.08
C TYR A 144 -5.49 4.99 9.50
N VAL A 145 -6.65 4.41 9.73
CA VAL A 145 -7.27 4.33 11.06
C VAL A 145 -7.65 2.89 11.38
N ARG A 146 -7.42 2.50 12.62
CA ARG A 146 -7.95 1.26 13.18
C ARG A 146 -9.09 1.64 14.11
N LEU A 147 -10.28 1.13 13.85
CA LEU A 147 -11.47 1.34 14.65
C LEU A 147 -11.59 0.27 15.71
N HIS A 148 -12.26 0.60 16.82
CA HIS A 148 -12.67 -0.41 17.79
C HIS A 148 -13.58 -1.46 17.13
N PRO A 149 -13.49 -2.75 17.55
CA PRO A 149 -14.31 -3.81 17.00
C PRO A 149 -15.82 -3.48 17.05
N GLY A 150 -16.52 -3.71 15.94
CA GLY A 150 -17.96 -3.46 15.84
C GLY A 150 -18.37 -2.02 15.52
N THR A 151 -17.41 -1.10 15.33
CA THR A 151 -17.72 0.29 14.93
C THR A 151 -18.11 0.35 13.46
N ASP A 152 -19.25 1.00 13.16
CA ASP A 152 -19.61 1.36 11.78
C ASP A 152 -18.83 2.61 11.35
N PRO A 153 -18.01 2.56 10.29
CA PRO A 153 -17.26 3.73 9.81
C PRO A 153 -18.13 4.96 9.47
N LYS A 154 -19.37 4.75 9.10
CA LYS A 154 -20.30 5.85 8.76
C LYS A 154 -20.64 6.73 9.95
N THR A 155 -20.61 6.19 11.16
CA THR A 155 -20.89 6.96 12.38
C THR A 155 -19.83 8.02 12.66
N LEU A 156 -18.64 7.91 12.06
CA LEU A 156 -17.55 8.87 12.23
C LEU A 156 -17.67 10.08 11.27
N GLU A 157 -18.48 9.99 10.21
CA GLU A 157 -18.60 11.06 9.21
C GLU A 157 -18.88 12.45 9.80
N PRO A 158 -19.85 12.63 10.74
CA PRO A 158 -20.11 13.93 11.34
C PRO A 158 -18.90 14.47 12.13
N ASN A 159 -18.22 13.60 12.87
CA ASN A 159 -17.04 13.96 13.66
C ASN A 159 -15.86 14.33 12.77
N ILE A 160 -15.66 13.59 11.67
CA ILE A 160 -14.62 13.89 10.66
C ILE A 160 -14.92 15.25 10.01
N LYS A 161 -16.17 15.51 9.65
CA LYS A 161 -16.59 16.80 9.11
C LYS A 161 -16.32 17.94 10.10
N HIS A 162 -16.71 17.76 11.37
CA HIS A 162 -16.42 18.73 12.41
C HIS A 162 -14.91 18.98 12.58
N MET A 163 -14.11 17.93 12.57
CA MET A 163 -12.65 18.03 12.61
C MET A 163 -12.10 18.88 11.45
N LEU A 164 -12.60 18.68 10.23
CA LEU A 164 -12.18 19.45 9.05
C LEU A 164 -12.52 20.93 9.21
N TYR A 165 -13.77 21.25 9.57
CA TYR A 165 -14.19 22.65 9.75
C TYR A 165 -13.47 23.38 10.90
N THR A 166 -12.98 22.63 11.90
CA THR A 166 -12.24 23.23 13.03
C THR A 166 -10.77 23.49 12.68
N ASN A 167 -10.16 22.66 11.82
CA ASN A 167 -8.70 22.68 11.62
C ASN A 167 -8.27 23.11 10.21
N ALA A 168 -9.15 23.05 9.22
CA ALA A 168 -8.87 23.49 7.85
C ALA A 168 -9.71 24.72 7.48
N PRO A 169 -9.24 25.60 6.59
CA PRO A 169 -9.97 26.77 6.12
C PRO A 169 -11.10 26.39 5.16
N MET A 170 -12.06 25.61 5.64
CA MET A 170 -13.15 25.04 4.84
C MET A 170 -14.02 26.13 4.19
N GLU A 171 -14.25 27.26 4.87
CA GLU A 171 -15.03 28.37 4.34
C GLU A 171 -14.36 29.03 3.12
N GLU A 172 -13.03 29.14 3.11
CA GLU A 172 -12.27 29.68 1.98
C GLU A 172 -12.34 28.74 0.78
N LEU A 173 -12.24 27.44 1.04
CA LEU A 173 -12.36 26.40 0.01
C LEU A 173 -13.73 26.42 -0.65
N GLU A 174 -14.81 26.49 0.14
CA GLU A 174 -16.17 26.57 -0.37
C GLU A 174 -16.40 27.84 -1.21
N ARG A 175 -15.86 28.98 -0.77
CA ARG A 175 -15.91 30.25 -1.55
C ARG A 175 -15.15 30.16 -2.86
N SER A 176 -14.06 29.38 -2.91
CA SER A 176 -13.30 29.13 -4.16
C SER A 176 -13.95 28.10 -5.08
N GLY A 177 -15.08 27.50 -4.67
CA GLY A 177 -15.76 26.42 -5.40
C GLY A 177 -15.07 25.07 -5.26
N SER A 178 -14.10 24.93 -4.37
CA SER A 178 -13.38 23.67 -4.10
C SER A 178 -14.10 22.87 -3.02
N GLN A 179 -14.15 21.56 -3.20
CA GLN A 179 -14.69 20.65 -2.20
C GLN A 179 -13.58 19.81 -1.60
N PHE A 180 -13.48 19.81 -0.28
CA PHE A 180 -12.53 18.98 0.45
C PHE A 180 -13.27 18.11 1.45
N TYR A 181 -13.10 16.80 1.33
CA TYR A 181 -13.74 15.83 2.22
C TYR A 181 -12.82 14.63 2.47
N LEU A 182 -12.96 14.01 3.63
CA LEU A 182 -12.28 12.77 4.00
C LEU A 182 -13.30 11.65 4.15
N ASN A 183 -13.13 10.59 3.37
CA ASN A 183 -13.95 9.40 3.44
C ASN A 183 -13.13 8.21 3.92
N LEU A 184 -13.70 7.43 4.85
CA LEU A 184 -13.11 6.17 5.26
C LEU A 184 -13.47 5.08 4.25
N LYS A 185 -12.44 4.35 3.79
CA LYS A 185 -12.60 3.17 2.93
C LYS A 185 -12.06 1.94 3.64
N PRO A 186 -12.79 0.82 3.65
CA PRO A 186 -12.27 -0.43 4.19
C PRO A 186 -11.01 -0.87 3.45
N VAL A 187 -9.99 -1.28 4.19
CA VAL A 187 -8.68 -1.66 3.63
C VAL A 187 -8.79 -2.80 2.62
N ASN A 188 -9.67 -3.78 2.86
CA ASN A 188 -9.90 -4.90 1.95
C ASN A 188 -10.51 -4.50 0.60
N THR A 189 -11.05 -3.29 0.47
CA THR A 189 -11.61 -2.79 -0.80
C THR A 189 -10.62 -1.91 -1.58
N ILE A 190 -9.52 -1.48 -0.99
CA ILE A 190 -8.57 -0.53 -1.61
C ILE A 190 -8.05 -1.06 -2.94
N PHE A 191 -7.65 -2.34 -2.97
CA PHE A 191 -7.10 -2.96 -4.19
C PHE A 191 -8.11 -2.96 -5.34
N LEU A 192 -9.36 -3.37 -5.06
CA LEU A 192 -10.41 -3.46 -6.08
C LEU A 192 -11.03 -2.10 -6.43
N SER A 193 -10.96 -1.13 -5.54
CA SER A 193 -11.48 0.23 -5.77
C SER A 193 -10.54 1.10 -6.59
N SER A 194 -9.30 0.69 -6.79
CA SER A 194 -8.38 1.36 -7.71
C SER A 194 -8.92 1.27 -9.13
N GLU A 195 -9.04 2.41 -9.80
CA GLU A 195 -9.57 2.50 -11.17
C GLU A 195 -8.74 1.66 -12.15
N TYR A 196 -7.41 1.68 -11.99
CA TYR A 196 -6.49 0.84 -12.76
C TYR A 196 -6.77 -0.65 -12.57
N ASN A 197 -6.90 -1.14 -11.34
CA ASN A 197 -7.16 -2.55 -11.06
C ASN A 197 -8.53 -2.99 -11.57
N ARG A 198 -9.54 -2.10 -11.50
CA ARG A 198 -10.88 -2.37 -12.05
C ARG A 198 -10.83 -2.54 -13.56
N ILE A 199 -10.13 -1.66 -14.28
CA ILE A 199 -9.96 -1.76 -15.73
C ILE A 199 -9.20 -3.04 -16.09
N MET A 200 -8.10 -3.34 -15.40
CA MET A 200 -7.33 -4.57 -15.63
C MET A 200 -8.17 -5.83 -15.41
N ASN A 201 -9.00 -5.88 -14.38
CA ASN A 201 -9.91 -7.00 -14.14
C ASN A 201 -10.92 -7.17 -15.26
N ILE A 202 -11.49 -6.09 -15.81
CA ILE A 202 -12.41 -6.13 -16.95
C ILE A 202 -11.67 -6.67 -18.19
N VAL A 203 -10.45 -6.22 -18.46
CA VAL A 203 -9.63 -6.69 -19.58
C VAL A 203 -9.34 -8.18 -19.45
N PHE A 204 -8.90 -8.65 -18.28
CA PHE A 204 -8.65 -10.06 -18.06
C PHE A 204 -9.92 -10.92 -18.22
N LEU A 205 -11.06 -10.44 -17.74
CA LEU A 205 -12.34 -11.12 -17.89
C LEU A 205 -12.73 -11.23 -19.38
N ALA A 206 -12.57 -10.16 -20.16
CA ALA A 206 -12.82 -10.17 -21.60
C ALA A 206 -11.91 -11.17 -22.33
N PHE A 207 -10.63 -11.22 -21.99
CA PHE A 207 -9.70 -12.23 -22.51
C PHE A 207 -10.15 -13.66 -22.21
N ALA A 208 -10.56 -13.92 -20.96
CA ALA A 208 -11.05 -15.24 -20.55
C ALA A 208 -12.28 -15.65 -21.37
N PHE A 209 -13.22 -14.75 -21.61
CA PHE A 209 -14.40 -15.01 -22.46
C PHE A 209 -14.02 -15.30 -23.92
N ILE A 210 -13.08 -14.55 -24.49
CA ILE A 210 -12.60 -14.80 -25.86
C ILE A 210 -11.96 -16.19 -25.96
N MET A 211 -11.09 -16.55 -25.01
CA MET A 211 -10.47 -17.87 -24.98
C MET A 211 -11.50 -19.00 -24.85
N LEU A 212 -12.50 -18.82 -23.99
CA LEU A 212 -13.59 -19.75 -23.83
C LEU A 212 -14.39 -19.91 -25.14
N ALA A 213 -14.73 -18.82 -25.81
CA ALA A 213 -15.43 -18.83 -27.10
C ALA A 213 -14.65 -19.59 -28.17
N VAL A 214 -13.34 -19.36 -28.28
CA VAL A 214 -12.46 -20.09 -29.21
C VAL A 214 -12.43 -21.59 -28.87
N ALA A 215 -12.34 -21.95 -27.60
CA ALA A 215 -12.37 -23.36 -27.18
C ALA A 215 -13.69 -24.03 -27.55
N VAL A 216 -14.83 -23.38 -27.33
CA VAL A 216 -16.16 -23.85 -27.69
C VAL A 216 -16.28 -24.01 -29.21
N LEU A 217 -15.84 -23.03 -30.00
CA LEU A 217 -15.86 -23.12 -31.46
C LEU A 217 -15.01 -24.28 -31.97
N ASN A 218 -13.80 -24.45 -31.43
CA ASN A 218 -12.95 -25.59 -31.77
C ASN A 218 -13.64 -26.93 -31.48
N TYR A 219 -14.30 -27.06 -30.32
CA TYR A 219 -15.05 -28.25 -29.94
C TYR A 219 -16.21 -28.51 -30.92
N ILE A 220 -16.99 -27.46 -31.24
CA ILE A 220 -18.10 -27.58 -32.23
C ILE A 220 -17.57 -28.06 -33.58
N LEU A 221 -16.48 -27.46 -34.09
CA LEU A 221 -15.87 -27.85 -35.35
C LEU A 221 -15.42 -29.31 -35.35
N LEU A 222 -14.81 -29.79 -34.26
CA LEU A 222 -14.43 -31.19 -34.11
C LEU A 222 -15.64 -32.12 -34.12
N VAL A 223 -16.69 -31.77 -33.40
CA VAL A 223 -17.94 -32.57 -33.35
C VAL A 223 -18.59 -32.64 -34.73
N VAL A 224 -18.77 -31.50 -35.39
CA VAL A 224 -19.35 -31.42 -36.73
C VAL A 224 -18.53 -32.24 -37.74
N SER A 225 -17.20 -32.10 -37.74
CA SER A 225 -16.31 -32.87 -38.60
C SER A 225 -16.45 -34.37 -38.35
N SER A 226 -16.57 -34.79 -37.10
CA SER A 226 -16.75 -36.18 -36.69
C SER A 226 -18.11 -36.73 -37.15
N VAL A 227 -19.19 -35.95 -37.02
CA VAL A 227 -20.54 -36.32 -37.47
C VAL A 227 -20.59 -36.48 -39.00
N VAL A 228 -20.00 -35.54 -39.75
CA VAL A 228 -19.93 -35.61 -41.23
C VAL A 228 -19.17 -36.85 -41.68
N LYS A 229 -18.05 -37.20 -41.07
CA LYS A 229 -17.31 -38.43 -41.38
C LYS A 229 -18.16 -39.69 -41.12
N ARG A 230 -18.87 -39.76 -40.00
CA ARG A 230 -19.77 -40.87 -39.68
C ARG A 230 -20.93 -40.98 -40.66
N ALA A 231 -21.57 -39.85 -40.98
CA ALA A 231 -22.67 -39.81 -41.97
C ALA A 231 -22.22 -40.33 -43.33
N LYS A 232 -21.03 -39.93 -43.79
CA LYS A 232 -20.45 -40.43 -45.06
C LYS A 232 -20.18 -41.93 -45.00
N SER A 233 -19.65 -42.45 -43.91
CA SER A 233 -19.43 -43.90 -43.69
C SER A 233 -20.75 -44.68 -43.69
N ILE A 234 -21.77 -44.22 -42.99
CA ILE A 234 -23.09 -44.81 -42.92
C ILE A 234 -23.76 -44.85 -44.31
N ALA A 235 -23.67 -43.74 -45.07
CA ALA A 235 -24.19 -43.66 -46.42
C ALA A 235 -23.52 -44.72 -47.33
N THR A 236 -22.19 -44.85 -47.23
CA THR A 236 -21.45 -45.88 -47.99
C THR A 236 -21.89 -47.31 -47.64
N TYR A 237 -22.03 -47.64 -46.35
CA TYR A 237 -22.51 -48.95 -45.90
C TYR A 237 -23.91 -49.25 -46.39
N ARG A 238 -24.84 -48.29 -46.38
CA ARG A 238 -26.18 -48.43 -46.91
C ARG A 238 -26.18 -48.69 -48.41
N CYS A 239 -25.29 -48.04 -49.19
CA CYS A 239 -25.16 -48.32 -50.63
C CYS A 239 -24.66 -49.71 -50.92
N TYR A 240 -23.93 -50.36 -49.99
CA TYR A 240 -23.48 -51.74 -50.13
C TYR A 240 -24.44 -52.80 -49.51
N GLY A 241 -25.65 -52.36 -49.12
CA GLY A 241 -26.70 -53.31 -48.64
C GLY A 241 -26.55 -53.71 -47.16
N ALA A 242 -25.81 -53.01 -46.34
CA ALA A 242 -25.78 -53.25 -44.91
C ALA A 242 -26.98 -52.52 -44.22
N GLU A 243 -27.83 -53.29 -43.54
CA GLU A 243 -28.91 -52.77 -42.69
C GLU A 243 -28.38 -52.09 -41.39
#